data_0fddbc6f0d5ab9c5e53c6538e2206218
#
_entry.id   0fddbc6f0d5ab9c5e53c6538e2206218
#
_cell.length_a   1.000
_cell.length_b   1.000
_cell.length_c   1.000
_cell.angle_alpha   90.00
_cell.angle_beta   90.00
_cell.angle_gamma   90.00
#
_symmetry.space_group_name_H-M   'P 1'
#
loop_
_entity.id
_entity.type
_entity.pdbx_description
1 polymer ?
#
loop_
_entity_poly.entity_id
_entity_poly.type
_entity_poly.pdbx_seq_one_letter_code
_entity_poly.pdbx_strand_id
1 'polypeptide(L)'
;MLDTRDHAASFKAQSRQVSNQHGGRALRASARAPQPGKPAISLDDFLRDARFDANDPAALGALLADLIERGYDRAPTLPLPGHGETPVRWRALAAVAACDLGLVKLFEGHTDALAILAELDGPLPPAASRWGVWAAEAPHARVRAIDEGIQNVAGEGAQVHLSGTKAWCSGARALTHALVTAWRDDEPVLAALALDQTSISIDTSKWQAVGMQATASADVTFKDTVATLVGAPHAYLRRAGFWHGGAGIAACWYGAAAQIARTLRDACARHADAHRLAHLGATDVALQSAAALLRETAAWIDAQPSADAATRVLRARLVVEQAASAVIEHATRALGAGPLCRDARFARALADLPVFLRQSHAERDLAALGERLVEAADTTAAPASHRASSQTLAPWTL
;
A
#
# COMPACT_ATOMS: atom_id res chain seq x y z
N MET A 1 13.31 -8.02 0.97
CA MET A 1 13.70 -6.61 0.74
C MET A 1 14.39 -6.56 -0.60
N LEU A 2 13.75 -6.03 -1.62
CA LEU A 2 14.38 -5.83 -2.92
C LEU A 2 15.45 -4.75 -2.76
N ASP A 3 16.66 -5.01 -3.23
CA ASP A 3 17.76 -4.05 -3.16
C ASP A 3 17.49 -2.89 -4.13
N THR A 4 17.37 -1.68 -3.60
CA THR A 4 17.11 -0.48 -4.42
C THR A 4 18.26 -0.13 -5.36
N ARG A 5 19.43 -0.74 -5.21
CA ARG A 5 20.58 -0.55 -6.13
C ARG A 5 20.30 -1.14 -7.51
N ASP A 6 19.54 -2.23 -7.61
CA ASP A 6 19.13 -2.79 -8.89
C ASP A 6 18.09 -1.92 -9.62
N HIS A 7 17.36 -1.05 -8.90
CA HIS A 7 16.39 -0.14 -9.50
C HIS A 7 17.04 0.97 -10.33
N ALA A 8 18.15 1.57 -9.85
CA ALA A 8 18.82 2.66 -10.56
C ALA A 8 19.56 2.18 -11.81
N ALA A 9 20.18 1.00 -11.76
CA ALA A 9 20.95 0.45 -12.89
C ALA A 9 20.05 -0.01 -14.05
N SER A 10 18.89 -0.57 -13.76
CA SER A 10 17.94 -1.07 -14.79
C SER A 10 17.25 0.06 -15.56
N PHE A 11 17.05 1.23 -14.94
CA PHE A 11 16.43 2.38 -15.61
C PHE A 11 17.33 3.04 -16.68
N LYS A 12 18.65 2.98 -16.50
CA LYS A 12 19.62 3.60 -17.46
C LYS A 12 19.74 2.87 -18.81
N ALA A 13 19.39 1.60 -18.90
CA ALA A 13 19.63 0.81 -20.10
C ALA A 13 18.49 0.88 -21.14
N GLN A 14 17.28 1.29 -20.81
CA GLN A 14 16.11 1.20 -21.69
C GLN A 14 15.50 2.50 -22.18
N SER A 15 15.98 3.68 -21.77
CA SER A 15 15.47 4.97 -22.27
C SER A 15 15.92 5.33 -23.68
N ARG A 16 16.64 4.47 -24.40
CA ARG A 16 17.17 4.77 -25.75
C ARG A 16 16.47 4.10 -26.93
N GLN A 17 15.46 3.25 -26.72
CA GLN A 17 14.77 2.59 -27.85
C GLN A 17 13.27 2.36 -27.59
N VAL A 18 12.46 3.38 -27.54
CA VAL A 18 11.03 3.28 -27.91
C VAL A 18 10.55 4.67 -28.37
N SER A 19 10.84 5.02 -29.60
CA SER A 19 10.05 6.00 -30.34
C SER A 19 9.42 5.27 -31.51
N ASN A 20 8.09 5.44 -31.65
CA ASN A 20 7.23 5.00 -32.74
C ASN A 20 6.78 3.54 -32.75
N GLN A 21 5.57 3.31 -32.26
CA GLN A 21 4.43 2.73 -32.99
C GLN A 21 3.33 2.30 -32.01
N HIS A 22 2.35 3.14 -31.75
CA HIS A 22 1.04 2.66 -31.31
C HIS A 22 -0.05 3.48 -32.01
N GLY A 23 -0.53 2.92 -33.12
CA GLY A 23 -1.78 3.31 -33.75
C GLY A 23 -2.94 2.98 -32.81
N GLY A 24 -3.84 3.95 -32.60
CA GLY A 24 -5.00 3.82 -31.76
C GLY A 24 -5.91 2.66 -32.19
N ARG A 25 -6.04 1.68 -31.30
CA ARG A 25 -7.08 0.66 -31.39
C ARG A 25 -8.22 1.07 -30.46
N ALA A 26 -9.32 1.52 -31.06
CA ALA A 26 -10.55 1.84 -30.36
C ALA A 26 -11.00 0.61 -29.53
N LEU A 27 -11.08 0.80 -28.21
CA LEU A 27 -11.63 -0.18 -27.29
C LEU A 27 -13.11 -0.43 -27.65
N ARG A 28 -13.44 -1.62 -28.14
CA ARG A 28 -14.81 -2.09 -28.28
C ARG A 28 -15.42 -2.16 -26.88
N ALA A 29 -16.59 -1.50 -26.72
CA ALA A 29 -17.40 -1.58 -25.52
C ALA A 29 -17.72 -3.04 -25.19
N SER A 30 -17.03 -3.59 -24.19
CA SER A 30 -17.36 -4.85 -23.55
C SER A 30 -18.61 -4.65 -22.69
N ALA A 31 -19.45 -5.65 -22.64
CA ALA A 31 -20.71 -5.65 -21.92
C ALA A 31 -20.53 -5.09 -20.49
N ARG A 32 -21.28 -4.03 -20.21
CA ARG A 32 -21.29 -3.33 -18.92
C ARG A 32 -21.75 -4.31 -17.85
N ALA A 33 -20.82 -4.73 -16.98
CA ALA A 33 -21.18 -5.44 -15.75
C ALA A 33 -22.21 -4.59 -14.99
N PRO A 34 -23.22 -5.18 -14.32
CA PRO A 34 -24.19 -4.41 -13.56
C PRO A 34 -23.43 -3.54 -12.56
N GLN A 35 -23.64 -2.23 -12.62
CA GLN A 35 -23.05 -1.30 -11.66
C GLN A 35 -23.62 -1.67 -10.29
N PRO A 36 -22.78 -1.99 -9.29
CA PRO A 36 -23.28 -2.17 -7.94
C PRO A 36 -23.98 -0.88 -7.53
N GLY A 37 -25.21 -0.98 -7.04
CA GLY A 37 -25.94 0.15 -6.47
C GLY A 37 -25.06 0.85 -5.43
N LYS A 38 -25.22 2.18 -5.29
CA LYS A 38 -24.54 2.93 -4.21
C LYS A 38 -24.81 2.20 -2.89
N PRO A 39 -23.78 1.95 -2.05
CA PRO A 39 -23.98 1.28 -0.77
C PRO A 39 -25.06 2.00 0.04
N ALA A 40 -25.91 1.24 0.74
CA ALA A 40 -27.06 1.78 1.47
C ALA A 40 -26.65 2.79 2.58
N ILE A 41 -25.43 2.63 3.13
CA ILE A 41 -24.83 3.54 4.11
C ILE A 41 -23.43 3.96 3.61
N SER A 42 -22.91 5.08 4.10
CA SER A 42 -21.54 5.52 3.75
C SER A 42 -20.48 4.64 4.41
N LEU A 43 -19.27 4.61 3.84
CA LEU A 43 -18.12 3.93 4.48
C LEU A 43 -17.87 4.47 5.91
N ASP A 44 -17.94 5.79 6.10
CA ASP A 44 -17.72 6.41 7.40
C ASP A 44 -18.75 6.00 8.45
N ASP A 45 -20.03 5.91 8.05
CA ASP A 45 -21.10 5.43 8.95
C ASP A 45 -20.92 3.95 9.27
N PHE A 46 -20.60 3.13 8.26
CA PHE A 46 -20.30 1.71 8.47
C PHE A 46 -19.16 1.51 9.46
N LEU A 47 -18.03 2.20 9.29
CA LEU A 47 -16.86 2.09 10.17
C LEU A 47 -17.13 2.62 11.58
N ARG A 48 -17.97 3.64 11.73
CA ARG A 48 -18.38 4.18 13.04
C ARG A 48 -19.18 3.17 13.84
N ASP A 49 -20.07 2.43 13.14
CA ASP A 49 -20.98 1.48 13.76
C ASP A 49 -20.39 0.07 13.87
N ALA A 50 -19.23 -0.19 13.26
CA ALA A 50 -18.55 -1.49 13.30
C ALA A 50 -18.20 -1.88 14.75
N ARG A 51 -18.57 -3.12 15.12
CA ARG A 51 -18.22 -3.72 16.41
C ARG A 51 -17.59 -5.07 16.15
N PHE A 52 -16.35 -5.23 16.56
CA PHE A 52 -15.55 -6.45 16.35
C PHE A 52 -14.46 -6.55 17.41
N ASP A 53 -13.97 -7.74 17.66
CA ASP A 53 -12.76 -7.93 18.45
C ASP A 53 -11.54 -7.67 17.54
N ALA A 54 -10.91 -6.53 17.74
CA ALA A 54 -9.75 -6.12 16.95
C ALA A 54 -8.45 -6.89 17.31
N ASN A 55 -8.48 -7.81 18.26
CA ASN A 55 -7.38 -8.74 18.54
C ASN A 55 -7.60 -10.10 17.86
N ASP A 56 -8.79 -10.35 17.33
CA ASP A 56 -9.12 -11.60 16.65
C ASP A 56 -8.89 -11.50 15.13
N PRO A 57 -7.92 -12.22 14.56
CA PRO A 57 -7.71 -12.27 13.11
C PRO A 57 -8.96 -12.70 12.32
N ALA A 58 -9.79 -13.57 12.88
CA ALA A 58 -11.01 -14.03 12.21
C ALA A 58 -12.05 -12.90 12.13
N ALA A 59 -12.20 -12.11 13.18
CA ALA A 59 -13.08 -10.95 13.21
C ALA A 59 -12.64 -9.87 12.20
N LEU A 60 -11.33 -9.63 12.05
CA LEU A 60 -10.81 -8.74 11.00
C LEU A 60 -11.09 -9.28 9.60
N GLY A 61 -10.94 -10.58 9.38
CA GLY A 61 -11.26 -11.24 8.10
C GLY A 61 -12.75 -11.14 7.75
N ALA A 62 -13.64 -11.29 8.73
CA ALA A 62 -15.08 -11.12 8.56
C ALA A 62 -15.43 -9.66 8.20
N LEU A 63 -14.84 -8.69 8.89
CA LEU A 63 -15.09 -7.27 8.61
C LEU A 63 -14.55 -6.86 7.23
N LEU A 64 -13.41 -7.43 6.79
CA LEU A 64 -12.94 -7.26 5.42
C LEU A 64 -13.95 -7.80 4.41
N ALA A 65 -14.52 -8.99 4.66
CA ALA A 65 -15.56 -9.56 3.79
C ALA A 65 -16.78 -8.65 3.70
N ASP A 66 -17.24 -8.07 4.82
CA ASP A 66 -18.36 -7.13 4.85
C ASP A 66 -18.08 -5.85 4.03
N LEU A 67 -16.83 -5.31 4.10
CA LEU A 67 -16.42 -4.16 3.29
C LEU A 67 -16.50 -4.47 1.79
N ILE A 68 -16.04 -5.66 1.38
CA ILE A 68 -16.06 -6.13 -0.01
C ILE A 68 -17.50 -6.39 -0.50
N GLU A 69 -18.32 -7.06 0.29
CA GLU A 69 -19.71 -7.35 -0.05
C GLU A 69 -20.50 -6.06 -0.31
N ARG A 70 -20.26 -5.03 0.49
CA ARG A 70 -20.87 -3.71 0.34
C ARG A 70 -20.28 -2.88 -0.79
N GLY A 71 -19.20 -3.34 -1.44
CA GLY A 71 -18.55 -2.66 -2.56
C GLY A 71 -17.71 -1.46 -2.17
N TYR A 72 -17.24 -1.38 -0.92
CA TYR A 72 -16.37 -0.29 -0.49
C TYR A 72 -14.93 -0.44 -1.03
N ASP A 73 -14.57 -1.59 -1.58
CA ASP A 73 -13.30 -1.91 -2.21
C ASP A 73 -13.14 -1.40 -3.66
N ARG A 74 -14.18 -0.76 -4.20
CA ARG A 74 -14.25 -0.32 -5.62
C ARG A 74 -14.92 1.04 -5.77
N ALA A 75 -14.89 1.59 -6.98
CA ALA A 75 -15.58 2.85 -7.30
C ALA A 75 -17.09 2.74 -7.02
N PRO A 76 -17.75 3.82 -6.55
CA PRO A 76 -17.19 5.17 -6.36
C PRO A 76 -16.47 5.39 -5.03
N THR A 77 -16.52 4.44 -4.07
CA THR A 77 -15.92 4.60 -2.74
C THR A 77 -14.39 4.56 -2.80
N LEU A 78 -13.85 3.62 -3.59
CA LEU A 78 -12.42 3.44 -3.76
C LEU A 78 -12.04 3.36 -5.24
N PRO A 79 -11.83 4.49 -5.93
CA PRO A 79 -11.36 4.53 -7.31
C PRO A 79 -9.99 3.85 -7.48
N LEU A 80 -9.67 3.40 -8.68
CA LEU A 80 -8.33 2.89 -8.99
C LEU A 80 -7.25 4.01 -8.87
N PRO A 81 -6.02 3.68 -8.46
CA PRO A 81 -4.93 4.66 -8.37
C PRO A 81 -4.66 5.34 -9.72
N GLY A 82 -4.44 6.66 -9.72
CA GLY A 82 -4.11 7.41 -10.92
C GLY A 82 -5.26 7.60 -11.93
N HIS A 83 -6.51 7.33 -11.54
CA HIS A 83 -7.69 7.51 -12.40
C HIS A 83 -8.45 8.81 -12.14
N GLY A 84 -7.76 9.87 -11.66
CA GLY A 84 -8.31 11.21 -11.49
C GLY A 84 -9.03 11.47 -10.16
N GLU A 85 -9.09 10.47 -9.28
CA GLU A 85 -9.77 10.55 -7.98
C GLU A 85 -8.89 10.03 -6.83
N THR A 86 -7.59 10.20 -6.93
CA THR A 86 -6.61 9.77 -5.90
C THR A 86 -6.96 10.28 -4.49
N PRO A 87 -7.44 11.54 -4.28
CA PRO A 87 -7.86 12.00 -2.96
C PRO A 87 -9.05 11.22 -2.38
N VAL A 88 -9.97 10.71 -3.21
CA VAL A 88 -11.11 9.89 -2.77
C VAL A 88 -10.60 8.56 -2.25
N ARG A 89 -9.74 7.88 -3.02
CA ARG A 89 -9.09 6.64 -2.60
C ARG A 89 -8.35 6.80 -1.27
N TRP A 90 -7.52 7.82 -1.14
CA TRP A 90 -6.73 8.04 0.07
C TRP A 90 -7.56 8.39 1.29
N ARG A 91 -8.67 9.14 1.12
CA ARG A 91 -9.64 9.37 2.22
C ARG A 91 -10.29 8.08 2.70
N ALA A 92 -10.69 7.20 1.79
CA ALA A 92 -11.25 5.90 2.16
C ALA A 92 -10.24 5.04 2.93
N LEU A 93 -8.99 4.93 2.44
CA LEU A 93 -7.92 4.22 3.15
C LEU A 93 -7.64 4.83 4.54
N ALA A 94 -7.56 6.15 4.63
CA ALA A 94 -7.37 6.84 5.91
C ALA A 94 -8.54 6.63 6.88
N ALA A 95 -9.79 6.56 6.39
CA ALA A 95 -10.96 6.28 7.21
C ALA A 95 -10.93 4.85 7.80
N VAL A 96 -10.57 3.86 6.98
CA VAL A 96 -10.41 2.47 7.44
C VAL A 96 -9.25 2.37 8.45
N ALA A 97 -8.13 3.06 8.22
CA ALA A 97 -7.00 3.11 9.15
C ALA A 97 -7.35 3.79 10.48
N ALA A 98 -8.16 4.84 10.45
CA ALA A 98 -8.67 5.50 11.65
C ALA A 98 -9.63 4.60 12.45
N CYS A 99 -10.28 3.63 11.82
CA CYS A 99 -11.07 2.61 12.50
C CYS A 99 -10.16 1.57 13.18
N ASP A 100 -9.29 0.92 12.40
CA ASP A 100 -8.35 -0.10 12.91
C ASP A 100 -7.19 -0.33 11.93
N LEU A 101 -5.97 -0.46 12.46
CA LEU A 101 -4.76 -0.63 11.66
C LEU A 101 -4.60 -2.05 11.11
N GLY A 102 -5.03 -3.07 11.84
CA GLY A 102 -5.08 -4.44 11.34
C GLY A 102 -6.04 -4.57 10.17
N LEU A 103 -7.24 -3.98 10.30
CA LEU A 103 -8.24 -3.96 9.23
C LEU A 103 -7.72 -3.27 7.96
N VAL A 104 -7.13 -2.07 8.10
CA VAL A 104 -6.63 -1.37 6.91
C VAL A 104 -5.49 -2.11 6.26
N LYS A 105 -4.65 -2.83 7.02
CA LYS A 105 -3.57 -3.64 6.43
C LYS A 105 -4.11 -4.74 5.50
N LEU A 106 -5.25 -5.34 5.86
CA LEU A 106 -5.91 -6.33 5.02
C LEU A 106 -6.65 -5.65 3.86
N PHE A 107 -7.37 -4.56 4.13
CA PHE A 107 -8.17 -3.83 3.14
C PHE A 107 -7.28 -3.14 2.09
N GLU A 108 -6.19 -2.50 2.50
CA GLU A 108 -5.20 -1.89 1.60
C GLU A 108 -4.58 -2.96 0.69
N GLY A 109 -4.11 -4.08 1.28
CA GLY A 109 -3.53 -5.17 0.50
C GLY A 109 -4.51 -5.78 -0.50
N HIS A 110 -5.80 -5.91 -0.14
CA HIS A 110 -6.85 -6.35 -1.05
C HIS A 110 -7.05 -5.37 -2.22
N THR A 111 -7.22 -4.11 -1.91
CA THR A 111 -7.49 -3.08 -2.92
C THR A 111 -6.29 -2.74 -3.78
N ASP A 112 -5.06 -2.95 -3.29
CA ASP A 112 -3.84 -2.85 -4.09
C ASP A 112 -3.73 -4.06 -5.04
N ALA A 113 -4.06 -5.27 -4.58
CA ALA A 113 -4.11 -6.44 -5.46
C ALA A 113 -5.07 -6.25 -6.63
N LEU A 114 -6.27 -5.72 -6.39
CA LEU A 114 -7.23 -5.41 -7.46
C LEU A 114 -6.68 -4.37 -8.44
N ALA A 115 -5.99 -3.34 -7.95
CA ALA A 115 -5.37 -2.32 -8.77
C ALA A 115 -4.22 -2.89 -9.62
N ILE A 116 -3.37 -3.75 -9.04
CA ILE A 116 -2.29 -4.43 -9.75
C ILE A 116 -2.82 -5.32 -10.87
N LEU A 117 -3.84 -6.13 -10.57
CA LEU A 117 -4.46 -7.00 -11.57
C LEU A 117 -5.07 -6.20 -12.72
N ALA A 118 -5.72 -5.07 -12.43
CA ALA A 118 -6.28 -4.19 -13.45
C ALA A 118 -5.20 -3.51 -14.30
N GLU A 119 -4.07 -3.10 -13.70
CA GLU A 119 -2.98 -2.40 -14.40
C GLU A 119 -2.12 -3.32 -15.25
N LEU A 120 -1.94 -4.58 -14.81
CA LEU A 120 -1.07 -5.56 -15.47
C LEU A 120 -1.85 -6.61 -16.30
N ASP A 121 -3.14 -6.37 -16.60
CA ASP A 121 -4.00 -7.30 -17.33
C ASP A 121 -3.97 -8.72 -16.74
N GLY A 122 -3.99 -8.79 -15.40
CA GLY A 122 -4.01 -10.06 -14.68
C GLY A 122 -5.38 -10.76 -14.72
N PRO A 123 -5.49 -11.97 -14.10
CA PRO A 123 -6.75 -12.69 -14.05
C PRO A 123 -7.84 -11.89 -13.34
N LEU A 124 -9.07 -12.02 -13.80
CA LEU A 124 -10.23 -11.36 -13.19
C LEU A 124 -10.44 -11.90 -11.77
N PRO A 125 -10.53 -11.02 -10.75
CA PRO A 125 -10.78 -11.45 -9.39
C PRO A 125 -12.14 -12.16 -9.27
N PRO A 126 -12.21 -13.37 -8.68
CA PRO A 126 -13.47 -14.03 -8.38
C PRO A 126 -14.37 -13.17 -7.47
N ALA A 127 -15.68 -13.31 -7.60
CA ALA A 127 -16.63 -12.59 -6.74
C ALA A 127 -16.36 -12.90 -5.25
N ALA A 128 -16.43 -11.89 -4.40
CA ALA A 128 -16.16 -11.97 -2.97
C ALA A 128 -14.77 -12.49 -2.59
N SER A 129 -13.81 -12.58 -3.53
CA SER A 129 -12.44 -12.94 -3.22
C SER A 129 -11.78 -11.86 -2.36
N ARG A 130 -10.96 -12.31 -1.40
CA ARG A 130 -10.15 -11.48 -0.52
C ARG A 130 -8.69 -11.68 -0.87
N TRP A 131 -8.00 -10.63 -1.28
CA TRP A 131 -6.65 -10.70 -1.83
C TRP A 131 -5.61 -10.14 -0.86
N GLY A 132 -4.39 -10.65 -0.95
CA GLY A 132 -3.21 -10.05 -0.34
C GLY A 132 -2.14 -9.74 -1.38
N VAL A 133 -1.24 -8.80 -1.07
CA VAL A 133 -0.02 -8.55 -1.83
C VAL A 133 1.17 -8.90 -0.93
N TRP A 134 1.88 -9.97 -1.26
CA TRP A 134 3.02 -10.48 -0.50
C TRP A 134 4.30 -10.30 -1.30
N ALA A 135 4.85 -9.09 -1.21
CA ALA A 135 5.99 -8.64 -1.99
C ALA A 135 7.27 -8.44 -1.17
N ALA A 136 7.26 -8.80 0.13
CA ALA A 136 8.46 -8.71 0.95
C ALA A 136 9.51 -9.74 0.54
N GLU A 137 10.77 -9.29 0.38
CA GLU A 137 11.92 -10.15 0.07
C GLU A 137 12.84 -10.24 1.29
N ALA A 138 12.49 -11.17 2.20
CA ALA A 138 13.31 -11.44 3.37
C ALA A 138 14.57 -12.25 2.95
N PRO A 139 15.76 -11.95 3.51
CA PRO A 139 17.01 -12.60 3.08
C PRO A 139 17.02 -14.14 3.19
N HIS A 140 16.17 -14.67 4.07
CA HIS A 140 16.09 -16.10 4.39
C HIS A 140 14.86 -16.79 3.77
N ALA A 141 14.04 -16.08 3.01
CA ALA A 141 12.78 -16.59 2.48
C ALA A 141 12.61 -16.16 1.02
N ARG A 142 12.75 -17.10 0.09
CA ARG A 142 12.64 -16.87 -1.35
C ARG A 142 11.65 -17.85 -1.95
N VAL A 143 10.78 -17.38 -2.83
CA VAL A 143 9.87 -18.20 -3.64
C VAL A 143 10.39 -18.26 -5.06
N ARG A 144 10.41 -19.46 -5.64
CA ARG A 144 10.77 -19.70 -7.04
C ARG A 144 9.51 -20.01 -7.83
N ALA A 145 9.45 -19.53 -9.07
CA ALA A 145 8.45 -19.86 -10.06
C ALA A 145 9.10 -20.80 -11.11
N ILE A 146 8.49 -21.96 -11.33
CA ILE A 146 9.03 -23.05 -12.16
C ILE A 146 8.02 -23.33 -13.26
N ASP A 147 8.47 -23.39 -14.51
CA ASP A 147 7.63 -23.59 -15.70
C ASP A 147 7.43 -25.09 -16.05
N GLU A 148 8.08 -26.02 -15.34
CA GLU A 148 8.08 -27.43 -15.69
C GLU A 148 6.70 -28.10 -15.51
N GLY A 149 6.25 -28.82 -16.54
CA GLY A 149 5.08 -29.70 -16.49
C GLY A 149 3.73 -29.03 -16.75
N ILE A 150 3.69 -27.74 -17.08
CA ILE A 150 2.43 -27.01 -17.29
C ILE A 150 2.10 -26.89 -18.78
N GLN A 151 0.87 -27.27 -19.14
CA GLN A 151 0.28 -26.94 -20.43
C GLN A 151 -0.44 -25.59 -20.32
N ASN A 152 0.12 -24.54 -20.90
CA ASN A 152 -0.53 -23.24 -20.97
C ASN A 152 -1.79 -23.32 -21.85
N VAL A 153 -2.95 -23.03 -21.26
CA VAL A 153 -4.22 -22.91 -22.00
C VAL A 153 -4.30 -21.50 -22.58
N ALA A 154 -4.56 -21.40 -23.87
CA ALA A 154 -4.69 -20.11 -24.54
C ALA A 154 -5.79 -19.26 -23.89
N GLY A 155 -5.45 -18.06 -23.40
CA GLY A 155 -6.37 -17.12 -22.77
C GLY A 155 -6.38 -17.10 -21.24
N GLU A 156 -5.68 -18.02 -20.55
CA GLU A 156 -5.67 -18.13 -19.08
C GLU A 156 -4.42 -17.53 -18.41
N GLY A 157 -3.54 -16.89 -19.13
CA GLY A 157 -2.23 -16.44 -18.63
C GLY A 157 -1.25 -17.60 -18.47
N ALA A 158 0.04 -17.30 -18.37
CA ALA A 158 1.08 -18.32 -18.20
C ALA A 158 1.02 -18.88 -16.76
N GLN A 159 0.82 -20.19 -16.63
CA GLN A 159 0.85 -20.87 -15.34
C GLN A 159 2.28 -21.23 -14.95
N VAL A 160 2.52 -21.30 -13.65
CA VAL A 160 3.80 -21.71 -13.04
C VAL A 160 3.54 -22.47 -11.75
N HIS A 161 4.51 -23.25 -11.31
CA HIS A 161 4.55 -23.85 -9.98
C HIS A 161 5.40 -23.00 -9.04
N LEU A 162 4.85 -22.62 -7.87
CA LEU A 162 5.59 -21.92 -6.83
C LEU A 162 6.17 -22.89 -5.82
N SER A 163 7.46 -22.72 -5.50
CA SER A 163 8.15 -23.48 -4.45
C SER A 163 9.03 -22.56 -3.60
N GLY A 164 8.97 -22.73 -2.29
CA GLY A 164 9.72 -21.92 -1.31
C GLY A 164 8.84 -21.28 -0.26
N THR A 165 9.39 -20.34 0.50
CA THR A 165 8.68 -19.65 1.59
C THR A 165 8.64 -18.15 1.36
N LYS A 166 7.47 -17.53 1.60
CA LYS A 166 7.27 -16.09 1.65
C LYS A 166 7.05 -15.67 3.09
N ALA A 167 7.89 -14.81 3.60
CA ALA A 167 7.76 -14.27 4.95
C ALA A 167 6.82 -13.05 4.99
N TRP A 168 6.29 -12.76 6.17
CA TRP A 168 5.47 -11.58 6.49
C TRP A 168 4.19 -11.47 5.66
N CYS A 169 3.54 -12.57 5.40
CA CYS A 169 2.28 -12.64 4.68
C CYS A 169 1.12 -12.23 5.60
N SER A 170 0.80 -10.92 5.63
CA SER A 170 -0.28 -10.40 6.48
C SER A 170 -1.63 -10.98 6.05
N GLY A 171 -2.42 -11.38 7.03
CA GLY A 171 -3.79 -11.86 6.82
C GLY A 171 -3.91 -13.23 6.13
N ALA A 172 -2.84 -14.01 6.01
CA ALA A 172 -2.82 -15.25 5.21
C ALA A 172 -3.98 -16.20 5.49
N ARG A 173 -4.45 -16.30 6.76
CA ARG A 173 -5.60 -17.15 7.14
C ARG A 173 -6.97 -16.55 6.86
N ALA A 174 -7.05 -15.22 6.64
CA ALA A 174 -8.28 -14.49 6.40
C ALA A 174 -8.56 -14.24 4.91
N LEU A 175 -7.55 -14.43 4.06
CA LEU A 175 -7.60 -14.18 2.63
C LEU A 175 -7.93 -15.45 1.85
N THR A 176 -8.41 -15.30 0.62
CA THR A 176 -8.72 -16.39 -0.30
C THR A 176 -7.73 -16.49 -1.45
N HIS A 177 -7.07 -15.37 -1.78
CA HIS A 177 -6.13 -15.25 -2.90
C HIS A 177 -4.95 -14.37 -2.51
N ALA A 178 -3.86 -14.49 -3.23
CA ALA A 178 -2.69 -13.63 -3.07
C ALA A 178 -2.01 -13.32 -4.40
N LEU A 179 -1.41 -12.13 -4.46
CA LEU A 179 -0.32 -11.80 -5.37
C LEU A 179 0.99 -11.99 -4.64
N VAL A 180 1.88 -12.79 -5.20
CA VAL A 180 3.16 -13.15 -4.57
C VAL A 180 4.29 -12.81 -5.52
N THR A 181 5.29 -12.05 -5.05
CA THR A 181 6.54 -11.91 -5.81
C THR A 181 7.37 -13.19 -5.69
N ALA A 182 7.84 -13.67 -6.82
CA ALA A 182 8.65 -14.87 -6.93
C ALA A 182 9.81 -14.62 -7.90
N TRP A 183 10.69 -15.59 -8.05
CA TRP A 183 11.85 -15.54 -8.94
C TRP A 183 11.75 -16.68 -9.95
N ARG A 184 11.73 -16.30 -11.22
CA ARG A 184 11.88 -17.24 -12.34
C ARG A 184 13.29 -17.07 -12.89
N ASP A 185 14.12 -18.08 -12.66
CA ASP A 185 15.58 -17.94 -12.80
C ASP A 185 16.09 -16.77 -11.94
N ASP A 186 16.68 -15.76 -12.53
CA ASP A 186 17.17 -14.55 -11.85
C ASP A 186 16.27 -13.32 -12.07
N GLU A 187 15.09 -13.49 -12.69
CA GLU A 187 14.15 -12.40 -12.92
C GLU A 187 12.99 -12.41 -11.90
N PRO A 188 12.67 -11.26 -11.28
CA PRO A 188 11.51 -11.15 -10.41
C PRO A 188 10.22 -11.15 -11.23
N VAL A 189 9.29 -12.01 -10.84
CA VAL A 189 7.95 -12.12 -11.42
C VAL A 189 6.89 -11.95 -10.36
N LEU A 190 5.66 -11.66 -10.78
CA LEU A 190 4.48 -11.62 -9.93
C LEU A 190 3.55 -12.77 -10.31
N ALA A 191 3.04 -13.48 -9.32
CA ALA A 191 2.13 -14.60 -9.51
C ALA A 191 0.84 -14.44 -8.68
N ALA A 192 -0.30 -14.72 -9.29
CA ALA A 192 -1.62 -14.76 -8.67
C ALA A 192 -2.01 -16.20 -8.36
N LEU A 193 -2.53 -16.45 -7.16
CA LEU A 193 -2.94 -17.80 -6.77
C LEU A 193 -4.11 -17.79 -5.78
N ALA A 194 -4.92 -18.87 -5.80
CA ALA A 194 -5.87 -19.20 -4.75
C ALA A 194 -5.15 -19.87 -3.57
N LEU A 195 -5.60 -19.60 -2.35
CA LEU A 195 -4.95 -20.06 -1.11
C LEU A 195 -5.54 -21.36 -0.55
N ASP A 196 -6.56 -21.94 -1.17
CA ASP A 196 -7.22 -23.18 -0.78
C ASP A 196 -6.53 -24.46 -1.30
N GLN A 197 -5.31 -24.33 -1.83
CA GLN A 197 -4.52 -25.45 -2.33
C GLN A 197 -3.83 -26.21 -1.17
N THR A 198 -3.85 -27.56 -1.21
CA THR A 198 -3.23 -28.43 -0.20
C THR A 198 -1.69 -28.32 -0.19
N SER A 199 -1.10 -27.78 -1.24
CA SER A 199 0.33 -27.52 -1.38
C SER A 199 0.82 -26.29 -0.60
N ILE A 200 -0.11 -25.55 0.05
CA ILE A 200 0.18 -24.33 0.81
C ILE A 200 0.14 -24.64 2.31
N SER A 201 1.18 -24.22 3.03
CA SER A 201 1.18 -24.24 4.50
C SER A 201 1.40 -22.83 5.06
N ILE A 202 0.62 -22.48 6.09
CA ILE A 202 0.61 -21.16 6.73
C ILE A 202 1.06 -21.31 8.17
N ASP A 203 2.22 -20.73 8.50
CA ASP A 203 2.81 -20.72 9.84
C ASP A 203 2.80 -19.31 10.45
N THR A 204 1.97 -19.10 11.47
CA THR A 204 1.86 -17.82 12.20
C THR A 204 2.72 -17.78 13.46
N SER A 205 3.39 -18.89 13.82
CA SER A 205 4.12 -19.04 15.09
C SER A 205 5.29 -18.06 15.23
N LYS A 206 5.83 -17.57 14.12
CA LYS A 206 6.95 -16.62 14.08
C LYS A 206 6.53 -15.17 14.23
N TRP A 207 5.23 -14.86 14.18
CA TRP A 207 4.73 -13.50 14.35
C TRP A 207 4.64 -13.15 15.84
N GLN A 208 5.69 -12.51 16.37
CA GLN A 208 5.83 -12.15 17.78
C GLN A 208 5.56 -10.66 18.06
N ALA A 209 5.14 -9.91 17.05
CA ALA A 209 4.88 -8.47 17.20
C ALA A 209 3.67 -8.23 18.11
N VAL A 210 3.80 -7.34 19.09
CA VAL A 210 2.69 -6.86 19.91
C VAL A 210 1.79 -5.93 19.11
N GLY A 211 2.37 -4.98 18.37
CA GLY A 211 1.64 -4.18 17.40
C GLY A 211 1.32 -4.98 16.15
N MET A 212 0.20 -4.66 15.52
CA MET A 212 -0.30 -5.38 14.32
C MET A 212 -0.52 -6.90 14.57
N GLN A 213 -0.69 -7.31 15.83
CA GLN A 213 -0.82 -8.71 16.21
C GLN A 213 -1.94 -9.43 15.45
N ALA A 214 -3.09 -8.79 15.32
CA ALA A 214 -4.28 -9.35 14.68
C ALA A 214 -4.14 -9.52 13.15
N THR A 215 -3.11 -8.96 12.51
CA THR A 215 -2.82 -9.29 11.10
C THR A 215 -2.32 -10.72 10.94
N ALA A 216 -1.88 -11.36 12.03
CA ALA A 216 -1.36 -12.71 12.05
C ALA A 216 -0.42 -12.99 10.86
N SER A 217 0.54 -12.06 10.65
CA SER A 217 1.46 -12.14 9.52
C SER A 217 2.27 -13.43 9.58
N ALA A 218 2.13 -14.24 8.55
CA ALA A 218 2.62 -15.61 8.51
C ALA A 218 3.86 -15.78 7.64
N ASP A 219 4.59 -16.85 7.86
CA ASP A 219 5.41 -17.47 6.82
C ASP A 219 4.50 -18.44 6.02
N VAL A 220 4.41 -18.23 4.71
CA VAL A 220 3.63 -19.08 3.80
C VAL A 220 4.59 -19.88 2.94
N THR A 221 4.50 -21.20 3.04
CA THR A 221 5.34 -22.13 2.26
C THR A 221 4.52 -22.75 1.15
N PHE A 222 5.06 -22.67 -0.05
CA PHE A 222 4.53 -23.25 -1.28
C PHE A 222 5.34 -24.51 -1.63
N LYS A 223 4.64 -25.58 -1.98
CA LYS A 223 5.23 -26.86 -2.40
C LYS A 223 4.59 -27.27 -3.71
N ASP A 224 5.18 -26.83 -4.81
CA ASP A 224 4.65 -27.10 -6.14
C ASP A 224 3.22 -26.55 -6.32
N THR A 225 3.02 -25.30 -5.90
CA THR A 225 1.71 -24.64 -5.85
C THR A 225 1.40 -23.96 -7.16
N VAL A 226 0.24 -24.27 -7.75
CA VAL A 226 -0.18 -23.68 -9.04
C VAL A 226 -0.48 -22.19 -8.88
N ALA A 227 0.07 -21.38 -9.78
CA ALA A 227 -0.14 -19.95 -9.84
C ALA A 227 -0.15 -19.44 -11.28
N THR A 228 -0.75 -18.28 -11.52
CA THR A 228 -0.77 -17.61 -12.83
C THR A 228 0.15 -16.40 -12.81
N LEU A 229 1.06 -16.26 -13.76
CA LEU A 229 1.90 -15.07 -13.88
C LEU A 229 1.08 -13.83 -14.21
N VAL A 230 1.45 -12.70 -13.60
CA VAL A 230 0.79 -11.39 -13.77
C VAL A 230 1.81 -10.39 -14.33
N GLY A 231 1.58 -9.96 -15.55
CA GLY A 231 2.50 -9.07 -16.27
C GLY A 231 3.83 -9.73 -16.66
N ALA A 232 4.71 -8.96 -17.24
CA ALA A 232 6.06 -9.38 -17.61
C ALA A 232 7.01 -9.38 -16.40
N PRO A 233 8.19 -10.01 -16.47
CA PRO A 233 9.24 -9.86 -15.48
C PRO A 233 9.50 -8.38 -15.14
N HIS A 234 9.74 -8.07 -13.87
CA HIS A 234 9.89 -6.72 -13.32
C HIS A 234 8.66 -5.81 -13.41
N ALA A 235 7.55 -6.20 -14.04
CA ALA A 235 6.37 -5.33 -14.25
C ALA A 235 5.81 -4.80 -12.93
N TYR A 236 5.80 -5.60 -11.86
CA TYR A 236 5.32 -5.19 -10.54
C TYR A 236 5.99 -3.90 -10.03
N LEU A 237 7.31 -3.78 -10.19
CA LEU A 237 8.07 -2.62 -9.70
C LEU A 237 8.14 -1.47 -10.71
N ARG A 238 7.98 -1.77 -12.00
CA ARG A 238 8.09 -0.78 -13.09
C ARG A 238 6.77 -0.09 -13.41
N ARG A 239 5.63 -0.65 -12.98
CA ARG A 239 4.33 -0.04 -13.19
C ARG A 239 4.23 1.32 -12.47
N ALA A 240 3.52 2.28 -13.04
CA ALA A 240 3.29 3.58 -12.41
C ALA A 240 2.54 3.44 -11.08
N GLY A 241 1.57 2.53 -11.01
CA GLY A 241 0.79 2.21 -9.82
C GLY A 241 1.61 1.72 -8.63
N PHE A 242 2.86 1.27 -8.78
CA PHE A 242 3.74 0.91 -7.67
C PHE A 242 3.93 2.08 -6.70
N TRP A 243 4.23 3.26 -7.23
CA TRP A 243 4.38 4.47 -6.42
C TRP A 243 3.03 5.00 -5.94
N HIS A 244 1.95 4.89 -6.75
CA HIS A 244 0.61 5.30 -6.34
C HIS A 244 0.10 4.47 -5.15
N GLY A 245 0.31 3.15 -5.16
CA GLY A 245 0.03 2.26 -4.04
C GLY A 245 0.88 2.60 -2.81
N GLY A 246 2.19 2.82 -3.01
CA GLY A 246 3.10 3.25 -1.95
C GLY A 246 2.65 4.53 -1.24
N ALA A 247 2.10 5.50 -1.97
CA ALA A 247 1.51 6.70 -1.39
C ALA A 247 0.19 6.42 -0.66
N GLY A 248 -0.61 5.44 -1.11
CA GLY A 248 -1.80 4.95 -0.42
C GLY A 248 -1.51 4.43 0.98
N ILE A 249 -0.36 3.75 1.16
CA ILE A 249 0.11 3.32 2.49
C ILE A 249 0.38 4.53 3.39
N ALA A 250 0.96 5.61 2.89
CA ALA A 250 1.14 6.84 3.67
C ALA A 250 -0.21 7.44 4.10
N ALA A 251 -1.25 7.37 3.26
CA ALA A 251 -2.60 7.79 3.65
C ALA A 251 -3.17 6.92 4.79
N CYS A 252 -2.87 5.62 4.83
CA CYS A 252 -3.22 4.75 5.96
C CYS A 252 -2.52 5.22 7.26
N TRP A 253 -1.22 5.49 7.22
CA TRP A 253 -0.47 5.99 8.38
C TRP A 253 -1.02 7.33 8.87
N TYR A 254 -1.33 8.23 7.94
CA TYR A 254 -1.96 9.52 8.23
C TYR A 254 -3.30 9.36 8.94
N GLY A 255 -4.16 8.47 8.45
CA GLY A 255 -5.49 8.21 9.04
C GLY A 255 -5.40 7.73 10.48
N ALA A 256 -4.48 6.81 10.78
CA ALA A 256 -4.23 6.33 12.14
C ALA A 256 -3.66 7.42 13.05
N ALA A 257 -2.67 8.19 12.57
CA ALA A 257 -2.10 9.30 13.32
C ALA A 257 -3.17 10.37 13.62
N ALA A 258 -4.02 10.70 12.63
CA ALA A 258 -5.13 11.63 12.83
C ALA A 258 -6.15 11.12 13.88
N GLN A 259 -6.38 9.80 13.97
CA GLN A 259 -7.24 9.24 15.02
C GLN A 259 -6.61 9.35 16.43
N ILE A 260 -5.31 9.11 16.55
CA ILE A 260 -4.57 9.34 17.81
C ILE A 260 -4.68 10.82 18.22
N ALA A 261 -4.48 11.74 17.26
CA ALA A 261 -4.60 13.17 17.50
C ALA A 261 -6.02 13.60 17.91
N ARG A 262 -7.07 12.96 17.37
CA ARG A 262 -8.46 13.21 17.81
C ARG A 262 -8.64 12.89 19.29
N THR A 263 -8.07 11.79 19.78
CA THR A 263 -8.11 11.43 21.21
C THR A 263 -7.48 12.53 22.07
N LEU A 264 -6.35 13.10 21.65
CA LEU A 264 -5.72 14.23 22.33
C LEU A 264 -6.62 15.48 22.29
N ARG A 265 -7.15 15.83 21.13
CA ARG A 265 -8.05 16.99 20.95
C ARG A 265 -9.29 16.87 21.85
N ASP A 266 -9.92 15.71 21.88
CA ASP A 266 -11.13 15.46 22.67
C ASP A 266 -10.83 15.48 24.18
N ALA A 267 -9.63 15.07 24.59
CA ALA A 267 -9.17 15.23 25.97
C ALA A 267 -8.94 16.71 26.32
N CYS A 268 -8.34 17.51 25.44
CA CYS A 268 -8.18 18.95 25.62
C CYS A 268 -9.53 19.68 25.69
N ALA A 269 -10.52 19.26 24.89
CA ALA A 269 -11.87 19.85 24.92
C ALA A 269 -12.57 19.63 26.25
N ARG A 270 -12.27 18.54 26.98
CA ARG A 270 -12.81 18.28 28.31
C ARG A 270 -12.03 18.99 29.43
N HIS A 271 -10.73 19.04 29.32
CA HIS A 271 -9.83 19.68 30.26
C HIS A 271 -8.52 20.04 29.60
N ALA A 272 -8.27 21.33 29.42
CA ALA A 272 -7.07 21.88 28.82
C ALA A 272 -6.18 22.57 29.84
N ASP A 273 -4.89 22.41 29.67
CA ASP A 273 -3.85 23.23 30.30
C ASP A 273 -2.85 23.69 29.24
N ALA A 274 -1.94 24.59 29.58
CA ALA A 274 -0.99 25.15 28.60
C ALA A 274 -0.08 24.11 27.96
N HIS A 275 0.31 23.06 28.70
CA HIS A 275 1.18 22.00 28.19
C HIS A 275 0.44 21.08 27.20
N ARG A 276 -0.80 20.67 27.55
CA ARG A 276 -1.64 19.89 26.63
C ARG A 276 -1.94 20.65 25.36
N LEU A 277 -2.25 21.95 25.45
CA LEU A 277 -2.49 22.79 24.28
C LEU A 277 -1.23 22.95 23.41
N ALA A 278 -0.05 23.04 24.02
CA ALA A 278 1.21 23.06 23.27
C ALA A 278 1.43 21.76 22.47
N HIS A 279 1.18 20.60 23.09
CA HIS A 279 1.25 19.30 22.39
C HIS A 279 0.19 19.16 21.30
N LEU A 280 -1.04 19.64 21.54
CA LEU A 280 -2.08 19.64 20.51
C LEU A 280 -1.69 20.52 19.31
N GLY A 281 -1.14 21.72 19.56
CA GLY A 281 -0.64 22.62 18.52
C GLY A 281 0.49 21.98 17.69
N ALA A 282 1.45 21.33 18.35
CA ALA A 282 2.53 20.61 17.66
C ALA A 282 2.00 19.44 16.80
N THR A 283 1.02 18.71 17.31
CA THR A 283 0.32 17.64 16.58
C THR A 283 -0.40 18.18 15.34
N ASP A 284 -1.09 19.33 15.45
CA ASP A 284 -1.77 19.98 14.33
C ASP A 284 -0.78 20.39 13.24
N VAL A 285 0.32 21.06 13.61
CA VAL A 285 1.36 21.46 12.65
C VAL A 285 1.90 20.26 11.88
N ALA A 286 2.20 19.15 12.56
CA ALA A 286 2.71 17.95 11.91
C ALA A 286 1.69 17.34 10.92
N LEU A 287 0.43 17.19 11.34
CA LEU A 287 -0.62 16.63 10.50
C LEU A 287 -1.00 17.54 9.34
N GLN A 288 -1.08 18.85 9.54
CA GLN A 288 -1.43 19.78 8.45
C GLN A 288 -0.34 19.84 7.38
N SER A 289 0.94 19.80 7.78
CA SER A 289 2.07 19.72 6.85
C SER A 289 2.01 18.44 6.01
N ALA A 290 1.79 17.30 6.65
CA ALA A 290 1.64 16.02 5.96
C ALA A 290 0.42 15.99 5.02
N ALA A 291 -0.72 16.53 5.46
CA ALA A 291 -1.94 16.61 4.65
C ALA A 291 -1.77 17.52 3.42
N ALA A 292 -1.05 18.64 3.55
CA ALA A 292 -0.77 19.54 2.43
C ALA A 292 0.03 18.81 1.35
N LEU A 293 1.09 18.10 1.75
CA LEU A 293 1.93 17.35 0.80
C LEU A 293 1.19 16.15 0.19
N LEU A 294 0.36 15.45 0.96
CA LEU A 294 -0.50 14.38 0.42
C LEU A 294 -1.46 14.93 -0.64
N ARG A 295 -2.13 16.07 -0.40
CA ARG A 295 -3.03 16.70 -1.37
C ARG A 295 -2.31 17.13 -2.65
N GLU A 296 -1.13 17.74 -2.52
CA GLU A 296 -0.29 18.12 -3.66
C GLU A 296 0.14 16.89 -4.47
N THR A 297 0.62 15.84 -3.78
CA THR A 297 1.05 14.60 -4.42
C THR A 297 -0.12 13.91 -5.14
N ALA A 298 -1.31 13.88 -4.55
CA ALA A 298 -2.51 13.31 -5.16
C ALA A 298 -2.92 14.05 -6.43
N ALA A 299 -2.94 15.39 -6.39
CA ALA A 299 -3.26 16.22 -7.54
C ALA A 299 -2.25 16.01 -8.68
N TRP A 300 -0.97 15.87 -8.36
CA TRP A 300 0.06 15.60 -9.36
C TRP A 300 -0.09 14.20 -9.98
N ILE A 301 -0.37 13.16 -9.19
CA ILE A 301 -0.63 11.81 -9.69
C ILE A 301 -1.81 11.80 -10.67
N ASP A 302 -2.91 12.47 -10.31
CA ASP A 302 -4.10 12.54 -11.16
C ASP A 302 -3.86 13.33 -12.46
N ALA A 303 -2.98 14.34 -12.42
CA ALA A 303 -2.61 15.11 -13.62
C ALA A 303 -1.61 14.37 -14.52
N GLN A 304 -0.79 13.46 -13.96
CA GLN A 304 0.31 12.78 -14.65
C GLN A 304 0.41 11.29 -14.26
N PRO A 305 -0.65 10.49 -14.49
CA PRO A 305 -0.75 9.13 -13.93
C PRO A 305 0.29 8.14 -14.46
N SER A 306 0.91 8.41 -15.62
CA SER A 306 1.93 7.56 -16.22
C SER A 306 3.37 8.03 -15.93
N ALA A 307 3.54 9.16 -15.23
CA ALA A 307 4.86 9.70 -14.95
C ALA A 307 5.49 9.04 -13.71
N ASP A 308 6.84 9.09 -13.61
CA ASP A 308 7.56 8.60 -12.43
C ASP A 308 7.25 9.45 -11.19
N ALA A 309 6.39 8.93 -10.32
CA ALA A 309 5.98 9.56 -9.08
C ALA A 309 6.96 9.36 -7.91
N ALA A 310 8.05 8.59 -8.09
CA ALA A 310 8.92 8.12 -7.02
C ALA A 310 9.40 9.23 -6.08
N THR A 311 9.97 10.31 -6.60
CA THR A 311 10.49 11.42 -5.78
C THR A 311 9.41 12.09 -4.95
N ARG A 312 8.21 12.32 -5.53
CA ARG A 312 7.09 12.95 -4.83
C ARG A 312 6.52 12.03 -3.76
N VAL A 313 6.36 10.76 -4.09
CA VAL A 313 5.84 9.75 -3.17
C VAL A 313 6.80 9.47 -2.03
N LEU A 314 8.11 9.38 -2.28
CA LEU A 314 9.10 9.24 -1.21
C LEU A 314 9.02 10.42 -0.23
N ARG A 315 8.95 11.67 -0.72
CA ARG A 315 8.75 12.86 0.14
C ARG A 315 7.49 12.75 0.98
N ALA A 316 6.35 12.43 0.35
CA ALA A 316 5.07 12.33 1.04
C ALA A 316 5.10 11.23 2.12
N ARG A 317 5.66 10.04 1.82
CA ARG A 317 5.80 8.95 2.77
C ARG A 317 6.66 9.34 3.97
N LEU A 318 7.83 9.92 3.73
CA LEU A 318 8.76 10.33 4.77
C LEU A 318 8.18 11.42 5.68
N VAL A 319 7.48 12.41 5.11
CA VAL A 319 6.81 13.46 5.90
C VAL A 319 5.66 12.89 6.73
N VAL A 320 4.88 11.97 6.18
CA VAL A 320 3.80 11.31 6.95
C VAL A 320 4.37 10.42 8.06
N GLU A 321 5.46 9.69 7.82
CA GLU A 321 6.14 8.89 8.85
C GLU A 321 6.63 9.78 10.01
N GLN A 322 7.26 10.91 9.71
CA GLN A 322 7.70 11.88 10.71
C GLN A 322 6.51 12.47 11.48
N ALA A 323 5.45 12.86 10.77
CA ALA A 323 4.23 13.39 11.40
C ALA A 323 3.57 12.35 12.31
N ALA A 324 3.46 11.10 11.88
CA ALA A 324 2.89 10.02 12.69
C ALA A 324 3.72 9.77 13.96
N SER A 325 5.05 9.77 13.84
CA SER A 325 5.96 9.63 14.98
C SER A 325 5.83 10.79 15.96
N ALA A 326 5.75 12.03 15.49
CA ALA A 326 5.51 13.21 16.30
C ALA A 326 4.14 13.16 17.01
N VAL A 327 3.09 12.73 16.33
CA VAL A 327 1.75 12.55 16.91
C VAL A 327 1.78 11.54 18.06
N ILE A 328 2.44 10.39 17.89
CA ILE A 328 2.61 9.39 18.95
C ILE A 328 3.29 10.01 20.16
N GLU A 329 4.41 10.70 19.95
CA GLU A 329 5.17 11.34 21.04
C GLU A 329 4.32 12.38 21.76
N HIS A 330 3.75 13.34 21.05
CA HIS A 330 2.98 14.43 21.64
C HIS A 330 1.72 13.94 22.35
N ALA A 331 0.97 13.01 21.75
CA ALA A 331 -0.25 12.47 22.36
C ALA A 331 0.04 11.71 23.65
N THR A 332 1.09 10.87 23.67
CA THR A 332 1.44 10.10 24.88
C THR A 332 1.96 10.99 26.01
N ARG A 333 2.76 12.01 25.70
CA ARG A 333 3.24 12.98 26.71
C ARG A 333 2.12 13.83 27.27
N ALA A 334 1.18 14.29 26.43
CA ALA A 334 0.06 15.12 26.86
C ALA A 334 -0.98 14.38 27.69
N LEU A 335 -1.24 13.12 27.35
CA LEU A 335 -2.31 12.33 27.98
C LEU A 335 -1.81 11.48 29.17
N GLY A 336 -0.51 11.21 29.22
CA GLY A 336 0.11 10.37 30.25
C GLY A 336 -0.38 8.92 30.22
N ALA A 337 -0.17 8.19 31.32
CA ALA A 337 -0.43 6.75 31.38
C ALA A 337 -1.91 6.37 31.36
N GLY A 338 -2.82 7.29 31.70
CA GLY A 338 -4.24 6.98 31.87
C GLY A 338 -4.86 6.30 30.65
N PRO A 339 -4.91 6.92 29.47
CA PRO A 339 -5.45 6.30 28.27
C PRO A 339 -4.63 5.09 27.79
N LEU A 340 -3.31 5.10 27.99
CA LEU A 340 -2.46 3.94 27.65
C LEU A 340 -2.87 2.66 28.38
N CYS A 341 -3.39 2.80 29.62
CA CYS A 341 -3.75 1.66 30.46
C CYS A 341 -5.25 1.35 30.48
N ARG A 342 -6.11 2.25 29.99
CA ARG A 342 -7.58 2.15 30.19
C ARG A 342 -8.40 2.33 28.90
N ASP A 343 -7.78 2.78 27.81
CA ASP A 343 -8.43 2.87 26.50
C ASP A 343 -7.75 1.87 25.55
N ALA A 344 -8.38 0.72 25.39
CA ALA A 344 -7.83 -0.38 24.59
C ALA A 344 -7.62 0.01 23.12
N ARG A 345 -8.48 0.89 22.57
CA ARG A 345 -8.36 1.35 21.16
C ARG A 345 -7.15 2.29 21.00
N PHE A 346 -6.99 3.22 21.92
CA PHE A 346 -5.86 4.15 21.93
C PHE A 346 -4.53 3.39 22.14
N ALA A 347 -4.48 2.52 23.15
CA ALA A 347 -3.30 1.72 23.46
C ALA A 347 -2.87 0.84 22.27
N ARG A 348 -3.84 0.19 21.60
CA ARG A 348 -3.57 -0.63 20.40
C ARG A 348 -3.07 0.23 19.24
N ALA A 349 -3.69 1.36 18.94
CA ALA A 349 -3.25 2.23 17.86
C ALA A 349 -1.79 2.68 18.05
N LEU A 350 -1.38 2.93 19.30
CA LEU A 350 0.01 3.28 19.65
C LEU A 350 0.98 2.10 19.54
N ALA A 351 0.51 0.86 19.69
CA ALA A 351 1.33 -0.32 19.48
C ALA A 351 1.42 -0.68 17.97
N ASP A 352 0.32 -0.56 17.25
CA ASP A 352 0.20 -0.97 15.85
C ASP A 352 0.93 -0.02 14.90
N LEU A 353 0.74 1.30 15.07
CA LEU A 353 1.25 2.29 14.13
C LEU A 353 2.79 2.24 13.98
N PRO A 354 3.61 2.12 15.04
CA PRO A 354 5.05 1.97 14.91
C PRO A 354 5.48 0.76 14.08
N VAL A 355 4.77 -0.37 14.19
CA VAL A 355 5.04 -1.57 13.39
C VAL A 355 4.67 -1.32 11.92
N PHE A 356 3.49 -0.73 11.67
CA PHE A 356 3.05 -0.45 10.31
C PHE A 356 3.94 0.58 9.61
N LEU A 357 4.46 1.58 10.32
CA LEU A 357 5.42 2.55 9.79
C LEU A 357 6.71 1.89 9.28
N ARG A 358 7.06 0.67 9.73
CA ARG A 358 8.24 -0.06 9.23
C ARG A 358 8.06 -0.64 7.82
N GLN A 359 6.96 -0.37 7.16
CA GLN A 359 6.87 -0.46 5.68
C GLN A 359 7.61 0.70 4.98
N SER A 360 7.97 1.77 5.69
CA SER A 360 9.04 2.68 5.32
C SER A 360 10.39 2.03 5.63
N HIS A 361 11.38 2.26 4.77
CA HIS A 361 12.74 1.80 4.98
C HIS A 361 13.62 2.87 5.62
N ALA A 362 13.01 3.91 6.21
CA ALA A 362 13.66 4.98 6.96
C ALA A 362 14.87 5.57 6.19
N GLU A 363 16.09 5.39 6.71
CA GLU A 363 17.32 5.95 6.13
C GLU A 363 17.57 5.50 4.69
N ARG A 364 17.12 4.31 4.30
CA ARG A 364 17.24 3.84 2.90
C ARG A 364 16.35 4.66 1.97
N ASP A 365 15.11 4.97 2.38
CA ASP A 365 14.20 5.79 1.59
C ASP A 365 14.70 7.25 1.52
N LEU A 366 15.31 7.76 2.59
CA LEU A 366 16.00 9.06 2.61
C LEU A 366 17.20 9.08 1.66
N ALA A 367 18.04 8.04 1.67
CA ALA A 367 19.18 7.92 0.77
C ALA A 367 18.71 7.86 -0.70
N ALA A 368 17.71 7.04 -1.01
CA ALA A 368 17.14 6.94 -2.34
C ALA A 368 16.56 8.28 -2.83
N LEU A 369 15.92 9.06 -1.94
CA LEU A 369 15.48 10.41 -2.26
C LEU A 369 16.67 11.34 -2.53
N GLY A 370 17.74 11.26 -1.73
CA GLY A 370 18.97 12.03 -1.90
C GLY A 370 19.65 11.75 -3.25
N GLU A 371 19.78 10.48 -3.62
CA GLU A 371 20.35 10.06 -4.92
C GLU A 371 19.56 10.65 -6.09
N ARG A 372 18.21 10.60 -6.05
CA ARG A 372 17.36 11.21 -7.08
C ARG A 372 17.51 12.72 -7.19
N LEU A 373 17.75 13.42 -6.09
CA LEU A 373 17.99 14.87 -6.10
C LEU A 373 19.33 15.23 -6.76
N VAL A 374 20.37 14.45 -6.54
CA VAL A 374 21.69 14.64 -7.20
C VAL A 374 21.57 14.35 -8.70
N GLU A 375 20.95 13.24 -9.10
CA GLU A 375 20.75 12.89 -10.51
C GLU A 375 19.93 13.96 -11.28
N ALA A 376 18.93 14.55 -10.65
CA ALA A 376 18.15 15.64 -11.24
C ALA A 376 18.97 16.91 -11.44
N ALA A 377 19.91 17.22 -10.54
CA ALA A 377 20.82 18.36 -10.66
C ALA A 377 21.81 18.19 -11.82
N ASP A 378 22.37 16.99 -12.00
CA ASP A 378 23.29 16.68 -13.10
C ASP A 378 22.62 16.80 -14.47
N THR A 379 21.34 16.40 -14.57
CA THR A 379 20.55 16.52 -15.82
C THR A 379 20.23 17.99 -16.17
N THR A 380 20.12 18.87 -15.18
CA THR A 380 19.92 20.31 -15.41
C THR A 380 21.20 21.06 -15.79
N ALA A 381 22.36 20.53 -15.45
CA ALA A 381 23.67 21.09 -15.81
C ALA A 381 24.12 20.72 -17.24
N ALA A 382 23.44 19.79 -17.94
CA ALA A 382 23.74 19.41 -19.31
C ALA A 382 23.37 20.53 -20.31
N PRO A 383 24.15 20.74 -21.42
CA PRO A 383 23.88 21.78 -22.40
C PRO A 383 22.51 21.63 -23.06
N ALA A 384 21.89 22.78 -23.40
CA ALA A 384 20.48 22.91 -23.82
C ALA A 384 20.03 22.08 -25.03
N SER A 385 20.94 21.46 -25.78
CA SER A 385 20.64 20.62 -26.95
C SER A 385 19.95 19.28 -26.63
N HIS A 386 19.83 18.91 -25.36
CA HIS A 386 19.24 17.63 -24.91
C HIS A 386 18.08 17.80 -23.91
N ARG A 387 17.53 19.01 -23.77
CA ARG A 387 16.39 19.25 -22.88
C ARG A 387 15.09 18.80 -23.56
N ALA A 388 14.60 17.62 -23.23
CA ALA A 388 13.18 17.35 -23.33
C ALA A 388 12.45 18.29 -22.34
N SER A 389 11.33 18.88 -22.77
CA SER A 389 10.57 19.92 -22.07
C SER A 389 9.85 19.41 -20.78
N SER A 390 10.58 18.90 -19.81
CA SER A 390 10.07 18.73 -18.46
C SER A 390 10.60 19.89 -17.61
N GLN A 391 9.69 20.74 -17.13
CA GLN A 391 9.99 21.76 -16.12
C GLN A 391 10.35 21.03 -14.81
N THR A 392 11.59 20.64 -14.69
CA THR A 392 12.13 20.21 -13.40
C THR A 392 12.40 21.48 -12.61
N LEU A 393 11.50 21.82 -11.67
CA LEU A 393 11.74 22.91 -10.73
C LEU A 393 13.05 22.62 -10.00
N ALA A 394 13.90 23.63 -9.86
CA ALA A 394 15.11 23.52 -9.05
C ALA A 394 14.72 23.06 -7.63
N PRO A 395 15.56 22.24 -6.96
CA PRO A 395 15.29 21.85 -5.57
C PRO A 395 15.06 23.09 -4.70
N TRP A 396 14.07 23.01 -3.80
CA TRP A 396 13.74 24.03 -2.79
C TRP A 396 13.26 25.40 -3.35
N THR A 397 12.65 25.44 -4.53
CA THR A 397 11.95 26.63 -5.04
C THR A 397 10.51 26.66 -4.47
N LEU A 398 10.05 27.86 -4.03
CA LEU A 398 8.66 28.13 -3.63
C LEU A 398 7.79 28.39 -4.86
#